data_e7ac9c48460de83aa354a76399881a43
#
_entry.id   e7ac9c48460de83aa354a76399881a43
#
_cell.length_a   1.000
_cell.length_b   1.000
_cell.length_c   1.000
_cell.angle_alpha   90.00
_cell.angle_beta   90.00
_cell.angle_gamma   90.00
#
_symmetry.space_group_name_H-M   'P 1'
#
loop_
_entity.id
_entity.type
_entity.pdbx_description
1 polymer ?
#
loop_
_entity_poly.entity_id
_entity_poly.type
_entity_poly.pdbx_seq_one_letter_code
_entity_poly.pdbx_strand_id
1 'polypeptide(L)'
;MKVAAGLSEASAAVADALLTQDTTSHPDAWVDLFRWLSVESGAGVARLDGAMRIVQANAEFLRQFRKTPGDLYGCPFLDLLHPGAQVRARRKFARLSDSRRPQMLDRMAAAGAAPGEPAFRCQVAAVPVRDALERLVCVVVLVKPEPAVAGNTAPSALFGEADTQILEGIAAGESGAQLARKLHLSQQGVEYRVSAMIRRLGVHNRASLVSKAYSLGVLELGQWPPRARRAAAS
;
A
#
# COMPACT_ATOMS: atom_id res chain seq x y z
N MET A 1 8.71 12.88 -4.60
CA MET A 1 10.04 12.33 -4.88
C MET A 1 10.87 12.04 -3.63
N LYS A 2 10.90 12.87 -2.59
CA LYS A 2 11.70 12.64 -1.35
C LYS A 2 11.34 11.38 -0.53
N VAL A 3 10.10 10.91 -0.55
CA VAL A 3 9.64 9.78 0.29
C VAL A 3 10.06 8.41 -0.28
N ALA A 4 10.13 8.29 -1.61
CA ALA A 4 10.61 7.05 -2.26
C ALA A 4 12.13 6.87 -2.09
N ALA A 5 12.88 7.98 -1.98
CA ALA A 5 14.31 7.97 -1.70
C ALA A 5 14.60 7.39 -0.30
N GLY A 6 13.82 7.79 0.72
CA GLY A 6 14.07 7.37 2.10
C GLY A 6 13.90 5.86 2.36
N LEU A 7 12.96 5.17 1.68
CA LEU A 7 12.85 3.70 1.78
C LEU A 7 13.93 2.99 0.96
N SER A 8 14.32 3.57 -0.18
CA SER A 8 15.44 3.06 -0.97
C SER A 8 16.76 3.18 -0.22
N GLU A 9 16.98 4.30 0.47
CA GLU A 9 18.17 4.50 1.31
C GLU A 9 18.15 3.59 2.55
N ALA A 10 17.01 3.46 3.24
CA ALA A 10 16.88 2.55 4.37
C ALA A 10 17.06 1.09 3.94
N SER A 11 16.50 0.70 2.80
CA SER A 11 16.65 -0.64 2.23
C SER A 11 18.08 -0.90 1.76
N ALA A 12 18.77 0.11 1.22
CA ALA A 12 20.18 0.02 0.85
C ALA A 12 21.07 -0.07 2.10
N ALA A 13 20.79 0.72 3.14
CA ALA A 13 21.51 0.66 4.41
C ALA A 13 21.33 -0.70 5.13
N VAL A 14 20.13 -1.30 5.04
CA VAL A 14 19.88 -2.68 5.52
C VAL A 14 20.73 -3.67 4.76
N ALA A 15 20.72 -3.59 3.42
CA ALA A 15 21.50 -4.49 2.58
C ALA A 15 23.00 -4.33 2.84
N ASP A 16 23.50 -3.10 2.99
CA ASP A 16 24.90 -2.82 3.28
C ASP A 16 25.32 -3.30 4.67
N ALA A 17 24.50 -3.05 5.68
CA ALA A 17 24.73 -3.52 7.05
C ALA A 17 24.68 -5.06 7.15
N LEU A 18 23.87 -5.72 6.33
CA LEU A 18 23.78 -7.19 6.25
C LEU A 18 24.97 -7.80 5.49
N LEU A 19 25.54 -7.06 4.53
CA LEU A 19 26.69 -7.52 3.76
C LEU A 19 28.03 -7.33 4.49
N THR A 20 28.09 -6.38 5.41
CA THR A 20 29.32 -6.03 6.14
C THR A 20 29.48 -6.74 7.48
N GLN A 21 28.44 -7.40 7.99
CA GLN A 21 28.51 -8.15 9.25
C GLN A 21 28.29 -9.64 8.99
N ASP A 22 29.17 -10.46 9.57
CA ASP A 22 29.01 -11.91 9.62
C ASP A 22 27.88 -12.25 10.62
N THR A 23 26.63 -12.07 10.15
CA THR A 23 25.39 -12.17 10.94
C THR A 23 25.10 -13.59 11.44
N THR A 24 25.87 -14.57 11.00
CA THR A 24 25.76 -15.97 11.45
C THR A 24 26.40 -16.22 12.82
N SER A 25 27.33 -15.35 13.24
CA SER A 25 28.11 -15.56 14.48
C SER A 25 27.56 -14.84 15.72
N HIS A 26 26.63 -13.87 15.55
CA HIS A 26 26.09 -13.11 16.67
C HIS A 26 24.57 -12.92 16.56
N PRO A 27 23.76 -13.65 17.35
CA PRO A 27 22.30 -13.43 17.42
C PRO A 27 21.95 -12.01 17.87
N ASP A 28 22.84 -11.33 18.60
CA ASP A 28 22.65 -9.96 19.08
C ASP A 28 22.78 -8.91 17.97
N ALA A 29 23.58 -9.16 16.93
CA ALA A 29 23.71 -8.23 15.80
C ALA A 29 22.38 -8.00 15.06
N TRP A 30 21.53 -9.01 15.03
CA TRP A 30 20.17 -8.89 14.49
C TRP A 30 19.28 -8.00 15.35
N VAL A 31 19.38 -8.10 16.65
CA VAL A 31 18.60 -7.30 17.58
C VAL A 31 18.98 -5.83 17.45
N ASP A 32 20.25 -5.53 17.33
CA ASP A 32 20.75 -4.17 17.19
C ASP A 32 20.40 -3.57 15.83
N LEU A 33 20.55 -4.32 14.73
CA LEU A 33 20.13 -3.89 13.42
C LEU A 33 18.62 -3.64 13.35
N PHE A 34 17.83 -4.55 13.91
CA PHE A 34 16.38 -4.44 13.95
C PHE A 34 15.94 -3.25 14.79
N ARG A 35 16.62 -3.00 15.90
CA ARG A 35 16.40 -1.83 16.78
C ARG A 35 16.75 -0.53 16.06
N TRP A 36 17.91 -0.48 15.44
CA TRP A 36 18.36 0.69 14.69
C TRP A 36 17.40 1.04 13.54
N LEU A 37 17.02 0.05 12.73
CA LEU A 37 16.02 0.22 11.66
C LEU A 37 14.67 0.71 12.21
N SER A 38 14.27 0.24 13.37
CA SER A 38 13.01 0.61 14.00
C SER A 38 12.99 2.08 14.46
N VAL A 39 14.13 2.60 14.90
CA VAL A 39 14.24 3.97 15.43
C VAL A 39 14.49 4.98 14.32
N GLU A 40 15.46 4.71 13.45
CA GLU A 40 15.91 5.68 12.44
C GLU A 40 15.00 5.79 11.23
N SER A 41 14.38 4.69 10.81
CA SER A 41 13.56 4.70 9.58
C SER A 41 12.13 5.19 9.76
N GLY A 42 11.58 5.16 10.99
CA GLY A 42 10.18 5.41 11.27
C GLY A 42 9.24 4.45 10.51
N ALA A 43 9.78 3.33 10.00
CA ALA A 43 9.04 2.32 9.28
C ALA A 43 8.61 1.17 10.19
N GLY A 44 7.49 0.55 9.88
CA GLY A 44 7.14 -0.75 10.42
C GLY A 44 8.10 -1.80 9.87
N VAL A 45 8.78 -2.54 10.74
CA VAL A 45 9.73 -3.57 10.36
C VAL A 45 9.25 -4.91 10.87
N ALA A 46 9.27 -5.94 10.00
CA ALA A 46 8.96 -7.31 10.38
C ALA A 46 9.99 -8.27 9.78
N ARG A 47 10.31 -9.31 10.54
CA ARG A 47 11.10 -10.46 10.07
C ARG A 47 10.16 -11.62 9.77
N LEU A 48 10.33 -12.18 8.58
CA LEU A 48 9.57 -13.34 8.12
C LEU A 48 10.49 -14.56 8.05
N ASP A 49 9.93 -15.72 8.31
CA ASP A 49 10.60 -17.00 8.05
C ASP A 49 10.61 -17.38 6.56
N GLY A 50 11.18 -18.54 6.23
CA GLY A 50 11.21 -19.06 4.86
C GLY A 50 9.82 -19.36 4.27
N ALA A 51 8.79 -19.51 5.10
CA ALA A 51 7.40 -19.67 4.69
C ALA A 51 6.63 -18.33 4.64
N MET A 52 7.35 -17.20 4.74
CA MET A 52 6.80 -15.84 4.77
C MET A 52 5.84 -15.59 5.94
N ARG A 53 6.03 -16.27 7.06
CA ARG A 53 5.29 -16.02 8.30
C ARG A 53 6.05 -15.03 9.17
N ILE A 54 5.30 -14.17 9.84
CA ILE A 54 5.88 -13.15 10.72
C ILE A 54 6.39 -13.82 11.99
N VAL A 55 7.68 -13.67 12.24
CA VAL A 55 8.33 -14.21 13.46
C VAL A 55 8.75 -13.10 14.43
N GLN A 56 8.86 -11.87 13.94
CA GLN A 56 9.19 -10.70 14.76
C GLN A 56 8.67 -9.44 14.09
N ALA A 57 8.23 -8.47 14.88
CA ALA A 57 7.79 -7.16 14.41
C ALA A 57 8.16 -6.07 15.42
N ASN A 58 8.49 -4.87 14.93
CA ASN A 58 8.71 -3.72 15.80
C ASN A 58 7.39 -3.07 16.24
N ALA A 59 7.46 -2.19 17.24
CA ALA A 59 6.29 -1.49 17.75
C ALA A 59 5.55 -0.68 16.68
N GLU A 60 6.29 -0.10 15.72
CA GLU A 60 5.73 0.65 14.61
C GLU A 60 4.88 -0.23 13.70
N PHE A 61 5.38 -1.42 13.34
CA PHE A 61 4.64 -2.40 12.55
C PHE A 61 3.33 -2.82 13.25
N LEU A 62 3.43 -3.14 14.54
CA LEU A 62 2.27 -3.49 15.37
C LEU A 62 1.23 -2.36 15.37
N ARG A 63 1.69 -1.12 15.53
CA ARG A 63 0.82 0.07 15.53
C ARG A 63 0.15 0.32 14.19
N GLN A 64 0.89 0.19 13.08
CA GLN A 64 0.37 0.39 11.72
C GLN A 64 -0.75 -0.59 11.39
N PHE A 65 -0.59 -1.84 11.80
CA PHE A 65 -1.59 -2.89 11.57
C PHE A 65 -2.58 -3.04 12.73
N ARG A 66 -2.44 -2.26 13.81
CA ARG A 66 -3.26 -2.32 15.03
C ARG A 66 -3.41 -3.76 15.55
N LYS A 67 -2.31 -4.49 15.60
CA LYS A 67 -2.23 -5.89 16.02
C LYS A 67 -1.33 -6.03 17.23
N THR A 68 -1.63 -7.03 18.06
CA THR A 68 -0.72 -7.45 19.12
C THR A 68 0.30 -8.47 18.59
N PRO A 69 1.43 -8.69 19.27
CA PRO A 69 2.34 -9.78 18.91
C PRO A 69 1.66 -11.14 18.79
N GLY A 70 0.72 -11.45 19.71
CA GLY A 70 -0.02 -12.70 19.71
C GLY A 70 -0.91 -12.88 18.47
N ASP A 71 -1.42 -11.79 17.90
CA ASP A 71 -2.25 -11.84 16.70
C ASP A 71 -1.44 -11.95 15.41
N LEU A 72 -0.15 -11.59 15.47
CA LEU A 72 0.70 -11.45 14.29
C LEU A 72 1.69 -12.57 14.10
N TYR A 73 2.27 -13.08 15.19
CA TYR A 73 3.32 -14.08 15.06
C TYR A 73 2.77 -15.41 14.55
N GLY A 74 3.46 -15.98 13.56
CA GLY A 74 3.02 -17.17 12.83
C GLY A 74 2.04 -16.91 11.69
N CYS A 75 1.46 -15.71 11.58
CA CYS A 75 0.57 -15.35 10.48
C CYS A 75 1.36 -15.10 9.18
N PRO A 76 0.85 -15.52 8.01
CA PRO A 76 1.43 -15.17 6.74
C PRO A 76 1.40 -13.65 6.52
N PHE A 77 2.51 -13.03 6.15
CA PHE A 77 2.58 -11.59 5.87
C PHE A 77 1.57 -11.15 4.79
N LEU A 78 1.32 -12.02 3.82
CA LEU A 78 0.40 -11.72 2.72
C LEU A 78 -1.04 -11.50 3.19
N ASP A 79 -1.44 -12.09 4.33
CA ASP A 79 -2.79 -11.93 4.88
C ASP A 79 -3.03 -10.53 5.45
N LEU A 80 -1.96 -9.78 5.71
CA LEU A 80 -2.03 -8.37 6.07
C LEU A 80 -2.24 -7.44 4.87
N LEU A 81 -2.14 -7.96 3.67
CA LEU A 81 -2.38 -7.19 2.46
C LEU A 81 -3.84 -7.31 2.03
N HIS A 82 -4.34 -6.22 1.44
CA HIS A 82 -5.67 -6.25 0.83
C HIS A 82 -5.77 -7.37 -0.22
N PRO A 83 -6.89 -8.12 -0.31
CA PRO A 83 -7.05 -9.25 -1.22
C PRO A 83 -6.64 -8.95 -2.66
N GLY A 84 -6.97 -7.77 -3.18
CA GLY A 84 -6.57 -7.31 -4.52
C GLY A 84 -5.05 -7.15 -4.71
N ALA A 85 -4.27 -7.04 -3.62
CA ALA A 85 -2.81 -6.93 -3.68
C ALA A 85 -2.10 -8.28 -3.48
N GLN A 86 -2.76 -9.27 -2.87
CA GLN A 86 -2.14 -10.53 -2.45
C GLN A 86 -1.56 -11.34 -3.61
N VAL A 87 -2.28 -11.46 -4.74
CA VAL A 87 -1.81 -12.23 -5.90
C VAL A 87 -0.53 -11.65 -6.47
N ARG A 88 -0.49 -10.31 -6.61
CA ARG A 88 0.70 -9.61 -7.08
C ARG A 88 1.86 -9.73 -6.10
N ALA A 89 1.59 -9.55 -4.81
CA ALA A 89 2.57 -9.71 -3.76
C ALA A 89 3.15 -11.12 -3.74
N ARG A 90 2.31 -12.16 -3.79
CA ARG A 90 2.76 -13.56 -3.81
C ARG A 90 3.75 -13.84 -4.94
N ARG A 91 3.47 -13.36 -6.15
CA ARG A 91 4.38 -13.51 -7.29
C ARG A 91 5.74 -12.81 -7.07
N LYS A 92 5.71 -11.66 -6.41
CA LYS A 92 6.95 -10.91 -6.12
C LYS A 92 7.76 -11.58 -5.01
N PHE A 93 7.11 -12.02 -3.94
CA PHE A 93 7.76 -12.73 -2.85
C PHE A 93 8.36 -14.08 -3.30
N ALA A 94 7.69 -14.82 -4.19
CA ALA A 94 8.23 -16.03 -4.78
C ALA A 94 9.56 -15.76 -5.53
N ARG A 95 9.67 -14.63 -6.22
CA ARG A 95 10.91 -14.25 -6.92
C ARG A 95 12.06 -13.84 -5.98
N LEU A 96 11.78 -13.47 -4.74
CA LEU A 96 12.83 -13.18 -3.76
C LEU A 96 13.58 -14.43 -3.34
N SER A 97 12.90 -15.58 -3.33
CA SER A 97 13.54 -16.87 -3.04
C SER A 97 14.53 -17.30 -4.13
N ASP A 98 14.27 -16.92 -5.38
CA ASP A 98 15.04 -17.37 -6.55
C ASP A 98 16.07 -16.36 -7.02
N SER A 99 15.96 -15.08 -6.63
CA SER A 99 16.80 -14.02 -7.16
C SER A 99 17.93 -13.62 -6.22
N ARG A 100 19.13 -13.41 -6.79
CA ARG A 100 20.26 -12.80 -6.10
C ARG A 100 20.10 -11.28 -5.87
N ARG A 101 18.99 -10.68 -6.32
CA ARG A 101 18.75 -9.24 -6.15
C ARG A 101 17.99 -8.96 -4.85
N PRO A 102 18.58 -8.16 -3.96
CA PRO A 102 18.16 -8.07 -2.56
C PRO A 102 16.93 -7.18 -2.31
N GLN A 103 16.24 -6.62 -3.30
CA GLN A 103 15.22 -5.63 -2.98
C GLN A 103 13.99 -5.72 -3.86
N MET A 104 12.84 -5.89 -3.20
CA MET A 104 11.54 -5.63 -3.79
C MET A 104 10.96 -4.36 -3.16
N LEU A 105 10.80 -3.29 -3.94
CA LEU A 105 10.06 -2.11 -3.55
C LEU A 105 8.75 -2.06 -4.33
N ASP A 106 7.62 -2.04 -3.63
CA ASP A 106 6.31 -1.91 -4.27
C ASP A 106 5.34 -1.09 -3.42
N ARG A 107 4.40 -0.48 -4.12
CA ARG A 107 3.24 0.18 -3.48
C ARG A 107 2.10 -0.82 -3.39
N MET A 108 1.66 -1.09 -2.18
CA MET A 108 0.62 -2.06 -1.89
C MET A 108 -0.49 -1.44 -1.04
N ALA A 109 -1.66 -2.02 -1.13
CA ALA A 109 -2.72 -1.76 -0.16
C ALA A 109 -2.62 -2.80 0.95
N ALA A 110 -2.48 -2.36 2.18
CA ALA A 110 -2.63 -3.19 3.36
C ALA A 110 -4.10 -3.28 3.76
N ALA A 111 -4.52 -4.41 4.30
CA ALA A 111 -5.86 -4.56 4.85
C ALA A 111 -6.04 -3.63 6.06
N GLY A 112 -7.26 -3.16 6.29
CA GLY A 112 -7.61 -2.49 7.54
C GLY A 112 -7.47 -3.44 8.74
N ALA A 113 -7.34 -2.88 9.93
CA ALA A 113 -7.12 -3.66 11.15
C ALA A 113 -8.33 -4.51 11.57
N ALA A 114 -9.54 -4.09 11.16
CA ALA A 114 -10.79 -4.79 11.42
C ALA A 114 -11.60 -4.99 10.12
N PRO A 115 -12.53 -5.96 10.11
CA PRO A 115 -13.48 -6.11 9.00
C PRO A 115 -14.28 -4.82 8.81
N GLY A 116 -14.21 -4.26 7.58
CA GLY A 116 -14.89 -2.99 7.24
C GLY A 116 -14.02 -1.73 7.40
N GLU A 117 -12.84 -1.82 8.01
CA GLU A 117 -11.91 -0.70 7.99
C GLU A 117 -11.28 -0.50 6.59
N PRO A 118 -11.09 0.76 6.17
CA PRO A 118 -10.49 1.02 4.87
C PRO A 118 -9.05 0.54 4.80
N ALA A 119 -8.71 -0.10 3.69
CA ALA A 119 -7.33 -0.42 3.37
C ALA A 119 -6.47 0.85 3.33
N PHE A 120 -5.27 0.80 3.88
CA PHE A 120 -4.31 1.90 3.78
C PHE A 120 -3.22 1.59 2.75
N ARG A 121 -2.72 2.64 2.11
CA ARG A 121 -1.60 2.50 1.17
C ARG A 121 -0.29 2.48 1.91
N CYS A 122 0.58 1.59 1.49
CA CYS A 122 1.92 1.51 2.03
C CYS A 122 2.93 1.19 0.93
N GLN A 123 4.15 1.62 1.16
CA GLN A 123 5.31 1.13 0.44
C GLN A 123 5.87 -0.05 1.19
N VAL A 124 6.12 -1.14 0.49
CA VAL A 124 6.68 -2.36 1.05
C VAL A 124 8.02 -2.62 0.38
N ALA A 125 9.07 -2.68 1.18
CA ALA A 125 10.38 -3.17 0.77
C ALA A 125 10.62 -4.52 1.43
N ALA A 126 11.16 -5.49 0.70
CA ALA A 126 11.50 -6.80 1.22
C ALA A 126 12.96 -7.14 0.86
N VAL A 127 13.73 -7.50 1.86
CA VAL A 127 15.15 -7.82 1.74
C VAL A 127 15.35 -9.26 2.17
N PRO A 128 15.71 -10.19 1.25
CA PRO A 128 16.04 -11.55 1.61
C PRO A 128 17.41 -11.58 2.29
N VAL A 129 17.48 -12.27 3.41
CA VAL A 129 18.71 -12.50 4.16
C VAL A 129 19.14 -13.94 3.93
N ARG A 130 20.39 -14.13 3.55
CA ARG A 130 20.96 -15.43 3.21
C ARG A 130 22.15 -15.74 4.10
N ASP A 131 22.39 -17.05 4.31
CA ASP A 131 23.60 -17.51 4.98
C ASP A 131 24.80 -17.55 4.01
N ALA A 132 25.96 -17.90 4.52
CA ALA A 132 27.19 -18.06 3.74
C ALA A 132 27.08 -19.12 2.62
N LEU A 133 26.08 -20.00 2.68
CA LEU A 133 25.77 -21.01 1.67
C LEU A 133 24.65 -20.55 0.70
N GLU A 134 24.34 -19.26 0.66
CA GLU A 134 23.30 -18.65 -0.18
C GLU A 134 21.85 -19.14 0.13
N ARG A 135 21.62 -19.85 1.24
CA ARG A 135 20.29 -20.30 1.63
C ARG A 135 19.51 -19.16 2.29
N LEU A 136 18.24 -19.02 1.94
CA LEU A 136 17.37 -18.03 2.54
C LEU A 136 17.15 -18.34 4.03
N VAL A 137 17.63 -17.45 4.89
CA VAL A 137 17.45 -17.54 6.37
C VAL A 137 16.15 -16.86 6.78
N CYS A 138 15.92 -15.67 6.29
CA CYS A 138 14.70 -14.90 6.55
C CYS A 138 14.48 -13.81 5.50
N VAL A 139 13.34 -13.16 5.57
CA VAL A 139 13.07 -11.93 4.81
C VAL A 139 12.76 -10.81 5.78
N VAL A 140 13.45 -9.69 5.65
CA VAL A 140 13.12 -8.46 6.38
C VAL A 140 12.19 -7.62 5.52
N VAL A 141 11.03 -7.28 6.08
CA VAL A 141 10.04 -6.45 5.41
C VAL A 141 9.96 -5.11 6.12
N LEU A 142 10.10 -4.03 5.35
CA LEU A 142 9.84 -2.67 5.79
C LEU A 142 8.51 -2.22 5.20
N VAL A 143 7.64 -1.73 6.05
CA VAL A 143 6.34 -1.17 5.66
C VAL A 143 6.31 0.29 6.08
N LYS A 144 6.16 1.18 5.12
CA LYS A 144 5.96 2.60 5.38
C LYS A 144 4.59 3.00 4.85
N PRO A 145 3.66 3.37 5.72
CA PRO A 145 2.41 3.94 5.26
C PRO A 145 2.73 5.13 4.35
N GLU A 146 2.11 5.15 3.18
CA GLU A 146 2.13 6.40 2.42
C GLU A 146 1.38 7.40 3.28
N PRO A 147 1.94 8.59 3.52
CA PRO A 147 1.15 9.64 4.15
C PRO A 147 -0.15 9.64 3.34
N ALA A 148 -1.29 9.51 4.03
CA ALA A 148 -2.54 9.91 3.44
C ALA A 148 -2.17 11.22 2.78
N VAL A 149 -2.16 11.24 1.43
CA VAL A 149 -1.79 12.44 0.69
C VAL A 149 -2.51 13.53 1.45
N ALA A 150 -1.76 14.47 2.01
CA ALA A 150 -2.34 15.63 2.69
C ALA A 150 -2.98 16.50 1.61
N GLY A 151 -4.01 16.04 1.12
CA GLY A 151 -5.11 16.29 0.30
C GLY A 151 -6.15 15.32 0.80
N ASN A 152 -6.30 15.21 2.11
CA ASN A 152 -7.53 14.81 2.77
C ASN A 152 -8.46 16.02 2.79
N THR A 153 -8.55 16.65 1.66
CA THR A 153 -9.79 17.19 1.20
C THR A 153 -10.69 15.96 1.06
N ALA A 154 -11.66 15.82 1.96
CA ALA A 154 -12.77 14.88 1.78
C ALA A 154 -13.10 14.82 0.27
N PRO A 155 -13.45 13.63 -0.32
CA PRO A 155 -13.84 13.57 -1.74
C PRO A 155 -14.80 14.69 -2.13
N SER A 156 -15.65 15.12 -1.20
CA SER A 156 -16.48 16.33 -1.26
C SER A 156 -15.71 17.65 -1.42
N ALA A 157 -14.43 17.72 -1.10
CA ALA A 157 -13.64 18.93 -1.31
C ALA A 157 -12.84 18.91 -2.62
N LEU A 158 -12.58 17.73 -3.21
CA LEU A 158 -12.04 17.61 -4.56
C LEU A 158 -13.14 17.67 -5.62
N PHE A 159 -14.32 17.10 -5.33
CA PHE A 159 -15.43 17.04 -6.26
C PHE A 159 -16.72 17.32 -5.51
N GLY A 160 -17.59 18.15 -6.08
CA GLY A 160 -18.94 18.31 -5.58
C GLY A 160 -19.73 17.00 -5.62
N GLU A 161 -20.85 16.93 -4.91
CA GLU A 161 -21.64 15.71 -4.79
C GLU A 161 -22.03 15.11 -6.16
N ALA A 162 -22.47 15.96 -7.09
CA ALA A 162 -22.83 15.53 -8.45
C ALA A 162 -21.62 14.97 -9.24
N ASP A 163 -20.43 15.57 -9.09
CA ASP A 163 -19.22 15.09 -9.74
C ASP A 163 -18.76 13.75 -9.15
N THR A 164 -18.94 13.58 -7.84
CA THR A 164 -18.67 12.33 -7.14
C THR A 164 -19.58 11.19 -7.63
N GLN A 165 -20.87 11.45 -7.76
CA GLN A 165 -21.83 10.47 -8.28
C GLN A 165 -21.56 10.12 -9.75
N ILE A 166 -21.15 11.09 -10.57
CA ILE A 166 -20.72 10.85 -11.95
C ILE A 166 -19.46 9.94 -11.95
N LEU A 167 -18.49 10.22 -11.10
CA LEU A 167 -17.26 9.45 -11.00
C LEU A 167 -17.52 7.99 -10.57
N GLU A 168 -18.39 7.77 -9.59
CA GLU A 168 -18.86 6.45 -9.16
C GLU A 168 -19.50 5.68 -10.31
N GLY A 169 -20.39 6.33 -11.06
CA GLY A 169 -21.08 5.71 -12.17
C GLY A 169 -20.15 5.37 -13.35
N ILE A 170 -19.20 6.27 -13.68
CA ILE A 170 -18.17 5.96 -14.69
C ILE A 170 -17.35 4.77 -14.27
N ALA A 171 -16.96 4.70 -13.00
CA ALA A 171 -16.20 3.58 -12.45
C ALA A 171 -17.00 2.28 -12.44
N ALA A 172 -18.34 2.36 -12.33
CA ALA A 172 -19.27 1.23 -12.47
C ALA A 172 -19.54 0.83 -13.93
N GLY A 173 -19.02 1.59 -14.91
CA GLY A 173 -19.23 1.32 -16.35
C GLY A 173 -20.50 1.95 -16.93
N GLU A 174 -21.17 2.85 -16.20
CA GLU A 174 -22.36 3.55 -16.69
C GLU A 174 -22.00 4.50 -17.85
N SER A 175 -22.84 4.53 -18.88
CA SER A 175 -22.71 5.46 -19.99
C SER A 175 -23.13 6.89 -19.59
N GLY A 176 -22.68 7.89 -20.35
CA GLY A 176 -23.09 9.29 -20.13
C GLY A 176 -24.61 9.49 -20.19
N ALA A 177 -25.30 8.75 -21.05
CA ALA A 177 -26.77 8.80 -21.16
C ALA A 177 -27.46 8.16 -19.93
N GLN A 178 -26.91 7.11 -19.35
CA GLN A 178 -27.39 6.49 -18.11
C GLN A 178 -27.20 7.42 -16.93
N LEU A 179 -26.01 8.03 -16.81
CA LEU A 179 -25.72 9.01 -15.78
C LEU A 179 -26.59 10.24 -15.86
N ALA A 180 -26.82 10.76 -17.07
CA ALA A 180 -27.69 11.90 -17.31
C ALA A 180 -29.11 11.64 -16.78
N ARG A 181 -29.70 10.49 -17.10
CA ARG A 181 -31.02 10.08 -16.61
C ARG A 181 -31.03 9.91 -15.08
N LYS A 182 -30.04 9.21 -14.54
CA LYS A 182 -29.94 8.88 -13.10
C LYS A 182 -29.80 10.14 -12.23
N LEU A 183 -29.06 11.13 -12.72
CA LEU A 183 -28.73 12.34 -11.96
C LEU A 183 -29.60 13.55 -12.34
N HIS A 184 -30.61 13.34 -13.20
CA HIS A 184 -31.48 14.41 -13.73
C HIS A 184 -30.68 15.55 -14.39
N LEU A 185 -29.62 15.20 -15.13
CA LEU A 185 -28.78 16.13 -15.88
C LEU A 185 -28.94 15.92 -17.39
N SER A 186 -28.55 16.93 -18.17
CA SER A 186 -28.38 16.72 -19.61
C SER A 186 -27.11 15.88 -19.88
N GLN A 187 -27.12 15.15 -20.99
CA GLN A 187 -25.92 14.38 -21.39
C GLN A 187 -24.71 15.31 -21.59
N GLN A 188 -24.95 16.49 -22.17
CA GLN A 188 -23.92 17.52 -22.34
C GLN A 188 -23.39 18.03 -20.99
N GLY A 189 -24.26 18.16 -19.98
CA GLY A 189 -23.87 18.54 -18.61
C GLY A 189 -22.98 17.49 -17.96
N VAL A 190 -23.26 16.21 -18.15
CA VAL A 190 -22.39 15.10 -17.69
C VAL A 190 -21.02 15.16 -18.37
N GLU A 191 -21.00 15.33 -19.72
CA GLU A 191 -19.73 15.43 -20.47
C GLU A 191 -18.89 16.63 -20.07
N TYR A 192 -19.51 17.77 -19.83
CA TYR A 192 -18.83 18.97 -19.34
C TYR A 192 -18.15 18.71 -17.98
N ARG A 193 -18.87 18.07 -17.03
CA ARG A 193 -18.34 17.74 -15.69
C ARG A 193 -17.21 16.73 -15.79
N VAL A 194 -17.35 15.68 -16.61
CA VAL A 194 -16.28 14.71 -16.86
C VAL A 194 -15.04 15.39 -17.41
N SER A 195 -15.20 16.28 -18.38
CA SER A 195 -14.09 17.05 -18.97
C SER A 195 -13.42 17.97 -17.96
N ALA A 196 -14.20 18.57 -17.06
CA ALA A 196 -13.69 19.40 -15.97
C ALA A 196 -12.86 18.56 -14.98
N MET A 197 -13.33 17.37 -14.60
CA MET A 197 -12.60 16.44 -13.72
C MET A 197 -11.30 15.94 -14.37
N ILE A 198 -11.32 15.60 -15.66
CA ILE A 198 -10.14 15.21 -16.45
C ILE A 198 -9.07 16.31 -16.41
N ARG A 199 -9.45 17.56 -16.70
CA ARG A 199 -8.54 18.71 -16.64
C ARG A 199 -8.01 18.92 -15.22
N ARG A 200 -8.89 18.86 -14.20
CA ARG A 200 -8.52 19.09 -12.79
C ARG A 200 -7.50 18.08 -12.27
N LEU A 201 -7.61 16.83 -12.70
CA LEU A 201 -6.66 15.77 -12.29
C LEU A 201 -5.46 15.62 -13.24
N GLY A 202 -5.40 16.41 -14.32
CA GLY A 202 -4.32 16.35 -15.30
C GLY A 202 -4.21 14.99 -16.00
N VAL A 203 -5.37 14.39 -16.33
CA VAL A 203 -5.44 13.09 -17.02
C VAL A 203 -6.03 13.25 -18.42
N HIS A 204 -5.98 12.20 -19.27
CA HIS A 204 -6.29 12.34 -20.68
C HIS A 204 -7.64 11.74 -21.11
N ASN A 205 -8.21 10.81 -20.33
CA ASN A 205 -9.46 10.14 -20.69
C ASN A 205 -10.20 9.63 -19.44
N ARG A 206 -11.42 9.07 -19.63
CA ARG A 206 -12.25 8.52 -18.55
C ARG A 206 -11.58 7.37 -17.80
N ALA A 207 -10.87 6.48 -18.51
CA ALA A 207 -10.20 5.37 -17.85
C ALA A 207 -9.07 5.84 -16.93
N SER A 208 -8.27 6.81 -17.38
CA SER A 208 -7.23 7.41 -16.55
C SER A 208 -7.81 8.28 -15.42
N LEU A 209 -8.99 8.90 -15.62
CA LEU A 209 -9.72 9.58 -14.55
C LEU A 209 -10.08 8.61 -13.41
N VAL A 210 -10.68 7.47 -13.74
CA VAL A 210 -11.04 6.42 -12.76
C VAL A 210 -9.79 5.86 -12.08
N SER A 211 -8.77 5.52 -12.86
CA SER A 211 -7.50 5.03 -12.32
C SER A 211 -6.85 6.03 -11.34
N LYS A 212 -6.86 7.32 -11.69
CA LYS A 212 -6.34 8.38 -10.85
C LYS A 212 -7.20 8.59 -9.60
N ALA A 213 -8.53 8.48 -9.71
CA ALA A 213 -9.43 8.58 -8.58
C ALA A 213 -9.21 7.46 -7.55
N TYR A 214 -9.03 6.21 -7.99
CA TYR A 214 -8.58 5.12 -7.12
C TYR A 214 -7.20 5.41 -6.54
N SER A 215 -6.29 5.94 -7.36
CA SER A 215 -4.92 6.27 -6.92
C SER A 215 -4.88 7.37 -5.87
N LEU A 216 -5.79 8.29 -5.87
CA LEU A 216 -5.91 9.36 -4.88
C LEU A 216 -6.79 8.98 -3.67
N GLY A 217 -7.40 7.78 -3.66
CA GLY A 217 -8.31 7.34 -2.60
C GLY A 217 -9.65 8.05 -2.61
N VAL A 218 -10.00 8.69 -3.72
CA VAL A 218 -11.34 9.28 -3.95
C VAL A 218 -12.39 8.17 -4.08
N LEU A 219 -12.05 7.11 -4.81
CA LEU A 219 -12.84 5.88 -4.89
C LEU A 219 -12.27 4.82 -3.94
N GLU A 220 -13.15 4.09 -3.28
CA GLU A 220 -12.79 3.00 -2.36
C GLU A 220 -12.34 1.77 -3.14
N LEU A 221 -11.19 1.19 -2.72
CA LEU A 221 -10.69 -0.03 -3.30
C LEU A 221 -11.44 -1.25 -2.76
N GLY A 222 -11.76 -2.20 -3.66
CA GLY A 222 -12.33 -3.49 -3.26
C GLY A 222 -13.84 -3.48 -3.01
N GLN A 223 -14.54 -2.39 -3.31
CA GLN A 223 -15.99 -2.29 -3.19
C GLN A 223 -16.64 -2.28 -4.58
N TRP A 224 -17.71 -3.07 -4.73
CA TRP A 224 -18.56 -3.08 -5.93
C TRP A 224 -20.04 -2.97 -5.52
N PRO A 225 -20.82 -2.04 -6.10
CA PRO A 225 -20.42 -1.00 -7.06
C PRO A 225 -19.46 0.02 -6.44
N PRO A 226 -18.59 0.66 -7.27
CA PRO A 226 -17.62 1.65 -6.81
C PRO A 226 -18.28 2.78 -6.02
N ARG A 227 -17.69 3.14 -4.89
CA ARG A 227 -18.16 4.24 -4.04
C ARG A 227 -17.03 5.20 -3.75
N ALA A 228 -17.37 6.48 -3.68
CA ALA A 228 -16.45 7.48 -3.20
C ALA A 228 -16.38 7.43 -1.67
N ARG A 229 -15.19 7.67 -1.14
CA ARG A 229 -14.98 7.79 0.29
C ARG A 229 -15.74 9.01 0.81
N ARG A 230 -16.76 8.79 1.65
CA ARG A 230 -17.44 9.85 2.37
C ARG A 230 -16.59 10.31 3.55
N ALA A 231 -16.55 11.61 3.82
CA ALA A 231 -16.01 12.09 5.09
C ALA A 231 -16.84 11.45 6.22
N ALA A 232 -16.16 10.88 7.23
CA ALA A 232 -16.86 10.47 8.44
C ALA A 232 -17.62 11.70 8.99
N ALA A 233 -18.92 11.58 9.13
CA ALA A 233 -19.71 12.60 9.82
C ALA A 233 -19.17 12.68 11.26
N SER A 234 -18.69 13.86 11.64
CA SER A 234 -18.30 14.17 13.01
C SER A 234 -19.51 14.20 13.91
#